data_af91905a81a28dcd8031d5ee13bf2f49
#
_entry.id   af91905a81a28dcd8031d5ee13bf2f49
#
_cell.length_a   1.000
_cell.length_b   1.000
_cell.length_c   1.000
_cell.angle_alpha   90.00
_cell.angle_beta   90.00
_cell.angle_gamma   90.00
#
_symmetry.space_group_name_H-M   'P 1'
#
loop_
_entity.id
_entity.type
_entity.pdbx_description
1 polymer ?
#
loop_
_entity_poly.entity_id
_entity_poly.type
_entity_poly.pdbx_seq_one_letter_code
_entity_poly.pdbx_strand_id
1 'polypeptide(L)'
;MIGNQLGMTQDLYAILGISKSASAGDVRRAYKRLAKELHPDLHPDDSAKAEKFKRVTAAYEILGDAAKRRQYDNGEIDASGNPRGFDRGANFGDWRRGGFDRQHQDPFDDILSGMFGGGRRRPGPSKGQDMRYRVKVSFEDAVMGARRDMTMADGRVLNVAIPPGIESGQTLRLKSQGHPSRTGGPPGDAMLEVSVGTSSLWRRDEDDLRMDVEVPLSTALLGGTVDIQTPSGQVAMKIPEGSNSGANLRLRHRGVQRPGRPGHLYARLLVMIDDPKDKELKNWARKHRET
;
A
#
# COMPACT_ATOMS: atom_id res chain seq x y z
N MET A 1 -10.37 -36.87 55.56
CA MET A 1 -10.98 -37.03 54.23
C MET A 1 -10.20 -36.12 53.27
N ILE A 2 -9.32 -36.70 52.48
CA ILE A 2 -8.40 -36.00 51.62
C ILE A 2 -9.02 -35.98 50.22
N GLY A 3 -9.56 -34.83 49.84
CA GLY A 3 -10.16 -34.61 48.50
C GLY A 3 -9.07 -34.37 47.45
N ASN A 4 -9.03 -35.28 46.53
CA ASN A 4 -8.18 -35.39 45.33
C ASN A 4 -8.34 -34.18 44.41
N GLN A 5 -7.32 -33.33 44.32
CA GLN A 5 -7.19 -32.31 43.27
C GLN A 5 -6.55 -32.95 42.04
N LEU A 6 -7.31 -33.72 41.30
CA LEU A 6 -6.96 -34.13 39.93
C LEU A 6 -7.02 -32.92 39.01
N GLY A 7 -5.91 -32.58 38.36
CA GLY A 7 -5.79 -31.47 37.43
C GLY A 7 -6.87 -31.46 36.37
N MET A 8 -7.66 -30.42 36.38
CA MET A 8 -8.61 -30.10 35.29
C MET A 8 -7.84 -29.84 34.01
N THR A 9 -7.75 -30.83 33.17
CA THR A 9 -7.37 -30.64 31.76
C THR A 9 -8.41 -29.70 31.14
N GLN A 10 -8.07 -28.42 30.99
CA GLN A 10 -8.96 -27.44 30.39
C GLN A 10 -9.23 -27.87 28.93
N ASP A 11 -10.50 -28.16 28.61
CA ASP A 11 -10.92 -28.48 27.25
C ASP A 11 -10.75 -27.23 26.37
N LEU A 12 -9.92 -27.32 25.33
CA LEU A 12 -9.62 -26.21 24.42
C LEU A 12 -10.87 -25.71 23.71
N TYR A 13 -11.85 -26.54 23.43
CA TYR A 13 -13.14 -26.16 22.85
C TYR A 13 -13.97 -25.31 23.82
N ALA A 14 -13.94 -25.66 25.09
CA ALA A 14 -14.60 -24.87 26.13
C ALA A 14 -13.97 -23.49 26.33
N ILE A 15 -12.65 -23.37 26.18
CA ILE A 15 -11.93 -22.07 26.22
C ILE A 15 -12.41 -21.15 25.09
N LEU A 16 -12.62 -21.67 23.89
CA LEU A 16 -13.14 -20.91 22.75
C LEU A 16 -14.67 -20.76 22.77
N GLY A 17 -15.37 -21.44 23.68
CA GLY A 17 -16.84 -21.41 23.78
C GLY A 17 -17.53 -22.04 22.57
N ILE A 18 -16.96 -23.12 22.01
CA ILE A 18 -17.49 -23.84 20.85
C ILE A 18 -17.62 -25.34 21.13
N SER A 19 -18.40 -26.03 20.30
CA SER A 19 -18.56 -27.49 20.37
C SER A 19 -17.33 -28.21 19.80
N LYS A 20 -17.04 -29.43 20.28
CA LYS A 20 -16.02 -30.30 19.67
C LYS A 20 -16.28 -30.63 18.19
N SER A 21 -17.56 -30.57 17.77
CA SER A 21 -17.98 -30.75 16.38
C SER A 21 -17.88 -29.48 15.52
N ALA A 22 -17.39 -28.36 16.08
CA ALA A 22 -17.28 -27.08 15.38
C ALA A 22 -16.36 -27.20 14.13
N SER A 23 -16.74 -26.54 13.03
CA SER A 23 -15.91 -26.48 11.83
C SER A 23 -14.64 -25.60 12.05
N ALA A 24 -13.65 -25.75 11.19
CA ALA A 24 -12.47 -24.89 11.22
C ALA A 24 -12.82 -23.39 11.04
N GLY A 25 -13.90 -23.10 10.31
CA GLY A 25 -14.44 -21.75 10.18
C GLY A 25 -15.04 -21.22 11.49
N ASP A 26 -15.69 -22.07 12.29
CA ASP A 26 -16.24 -21.69 13.60
C ASP A 26 -15.13 -21.44 14.62
N VAL A 27 -14.11 -22.27 14.63
CA VAL A 27 -12.91 -22.08 15.46
C VAL A 27 -12.29 -20.71 15.20
N ARG A 28 -12.09 -20.36 13.91
CA ARG A 28 -11.51 -19.06 13.52
C ARG A 28 -12.41 -17.88 13.89
N ARG A 29 -13.73 -18.01 13.72
CA ARG A 29 -14.69 -16.96 14.10
C ARG A 29 -14.72 -16.73 15.62
N ALA A 30 -14.73 -17.81 16.40
CA ALA A 30 -14.73 -17.74 17.87
C ALA A 30 -13.46 -17.07 18.37
N TYR A 31 -12.29 -17.45 17.85
CA TYR A 31 -11.03 -16.80 18.17
C TYR A 31 -11.04 -15.31 17.87
N LYS A 32 -11.40 -14.91 16.64
CA LYS A 32 -11.45 -13.48 16.26
C LYS A 32 -12.34 -12.64 17.15
N ARG A 33 -13.49 -13.17 17.55
CA ARG A 33 -14.42 -12.50 18.48
C ARG A 33 -13.77 -12.31 19.84
N LEU A 34 -13.24 -13.38 20.44
CA LEU A 34 -12.64 -13.35 21.78
C LEU A 34 -11.36 -12.54 21.82
N ALA A 35 -10.54 -12.60 20.77
CA ALA A 35 -9.32 -11.82 20.66
C ALA A 35 -9.61 -10.30 20.61
N LYS A 36 -10.68 -9.89 19.92
CA LYS A 36 -11.12 -8.49 19.90
C LYS A 36 -11.67 -8.04 21.26
N GLU A 37 -12.44 -8.89 21.93
CA GLU A 37 -13.07 -8.60 23.22
C GLU A 37 -12.06 -8.52 24.37
N LEU A 38 -11.00 -9.34 24.32
CA LEU A 38 -9.99 -9.49 25.37
C LEU A 38 -8.69 -8.77 25.05
N HIS A 39 -8.64 -7.92 24.01
CA HIS A 39 -7.41 -7.29 23.56
C HIS A 39 -6.75 -6.45 24.65
N PRO A 40 -5.43 -6.59 24.88
CA PRO A 40 -4.74 -5.83 25.93
C PRO A 40 -4.86 -4.31 25.81
N ASP A 41 -4.86 -3.79 24.57
CA ASP A 41 -5.01 -2.34 24.34
C ASP A 41 -6.37 -1.79 24.76
N LEU A 42 -7.41 -2.62 24.80
CA LEU A 42 -8.74 -2.23 25.27
C LEU A 42 -8.90 -2.37 26.78
N HIS A 43 -8.00 -3.13 27.43
CA HIS A 43 -8.06 -3.44 28.86
C HIS A 43 -6.66 -3.51 29.47
N PRO A 44 -5.87 -2.42 29.47
CA PRO A 44 -4.47 -2.43 29.86
C PRO A 44 -4.21 -2.86 31.31
N ASP A 45 -5.16 -2.62 32.22
CA ASP A 45 -5.02 -2.89 33.65
C ASP A 45 -5.80 -4.13 34.15
N ASP A 46 -6.41 -4.90 33.24
CA ASP A 46 -7.21 -6.09 33.61
C ASP A 46 -6.41 -7.39 33.43
N SER A 47 -5.70 -7.77 34.47
CA SER A 47 -4.91 -9.01 34.48
C SER A 47 -5.74 -10.27 34.23
N ALA A 48 -7.01 -10.30 34.65
CA ALA A 48 -7.89 -11.44 34.43
C ALA A 48 -8.27 -11.61 32.96
N LYS A 49 -8.47 -10.50 32.23
CA LYS A 49 -8.68 -10.53 30.78
C LYS A 49 -7.41 -10.89 30.02
N ALA A 50 -6.25 -10.40 30.46
CA ALA A 50 -4.95 -10.76 29.88
C ALA A 50 -4.70 -12.27 29.99
N GLU A 51 -4.99 -12.87 31.13
CA GLU A 51 -4.87 -14.34 31.33
C GLU A 51 -5.89 -15.11 30.45
N LYS A 52 -7.12 -14.62 30.31
CA LYS A 52 -8.11 -15.21 29.38
C LYS A 52 -7.64 -15.11 27.94
N PHE A 53 -7.08 -13.99 27.54
CA PHE A 53 -6.53 -13.80 26.19
C PHE A 53 -5.43 -14.81 25.88
N LYS A 54 -4.47 -15.02 26.82
CA LYS A 54 -3.42 -16.03 26.67
C LYS A 54 -4.00 -17.44 26.47
N ARG A 55 -5.02 -17.81 27.26
CA ARG A 55 -5.67 -19.12 27.13
C ARG A 55 -6.42 -19.29 25.81
N VAL A 56 -7.11 -18.27 25.36
CA VAL A 56 -7.81 -18.25 24.05
C VAL A 56 -6.82 -18.41 22.91
N THR A 57 -5.67 -17.73 22.98
CA THR A 57 -4.63 -17.82 21.98
C THR A 57 -4.01 -19.21 21.95
N ALA A 58 -3.65 -19.78 23.09
CA ALA A 58 -3.12 -21.15 23.19
C ALA A 58 -4.11 -22.19 22.65
N ALA A 59 -5.41 -22.04 22.94
CA ALA A 59 -6.43 -22.93 22.40
C ALA A 59 -6.54 -22.84 20.87
N TYR A 60 -6.41 -21.65 20.30
CA TYR A 60 -6.42 -21.46 18.86
C TYR A 60 -5.18 -22.00 18.15
N GLU A 61 -4.00 -21.96 18.77
CA GLU A 61 -2.78 -22.56 18.22
C GLU A 61 -2.89 -24.06 17.96
N ILE A 62 -3.71 -24.75 18.75
CA ILE A 62 -3.95 -26.19 18.60
C ILE A 62 -5.16 -26.43 17.70
N LEU A 63 -6.29 -25.81 17.97
CA LEU A 63 -7.55 -26.07 17.26
C LEU A 63 -7.62 -25.39 15.88
N GLY A 64 -6.82 -24.37 15.64
CA GLY A 64 -6.72 -23.66 14.36
C GLY A 64 -5.93 -24.39 13.28
N ASP A 65 -5.04 -25.32 13.66
CA ASP A 65 -4.28 -26.18 12.78
C ASP A 65 -4.95 -27.55 12.68
N ALA A 66 -5.27 -28.00 11.47
CA ALA A 66 -5.98 -29.25 11.25
C ALA A 66 -5.20 -30.50 11.70
N ALA A 67 -3.86 -30.47 11.69
CA ALA A 67 -3.02 -31.57 12.12
C ALA A 67 -2.94 -31.63 13.64
N LYS A 68 -2.68 -30.50 14.31
CA LYS A 68 -2.64 -30.38 15.76
C LYS A 68 -4.00 -30.68 16.40
N ARG A 69 -5.09 -30.19 15.80
CA ARG A 69 -6.45 -30.48 16.24
C ARG A 69 -6.73 -31.99 16.25
N ARG A 70 -6.37 -32.69 15.17
CA ARG A 70 -6.51 -34.16 15.10
C ARG A 70 -5.69 -34.86 16.17
N GLN A 71 -4.45 -34.43 16.42
CA GLN A 71 -3.59 -35.00 17.46
C GLN A 71 -4.18 -34.75 18.86
N TYR A 72 -4.76 -33.57 19.10
CA TYR A 72 -5.46 -33.27 20.34
C TYR A 72 -6.72 -34.09 20.54
N ASP A 73 -7.54 -34.21 19.50
CA ASP A 73 -8.79 -34.99 19.51
C ASP A 73 -8.50 -36.48 19.70
N ASN A 74 -7.38 -36.97 19.16
CA ASN A 74 -6.89 -38.35 19.36
C ASN A 74 -6.21 -38.57 20.73
N GLY A 75 -5.97 -37.50 21.50
CA GLY A 75 -5.26 -37.60 22.79
C GLY A 75 -3.74 -37.78 22.67
N GLU A 76 -3.16 -37.57 21.48
CA GLU A 76 -1.73 -37.68 21.22
C GLU A 76 -0.94 -36.50 21.79
N ILE A 77 -1.58 -35.32 21.89
CA ILE A 77 -1.03 -34.14 22.54
C ILE A 77 -1.96 -33.62 23.66
N ASP A 78 -1.40 -32.91 24.61
CA ASP A 78 -2.14 -32.25 25.69
C ASP A 78 -2.64 -30.85 25.25
N ALA A 79 -3.32 -30.14 26.17
CA ALA A 79 -3.81 -28.77 25.95
C ALA A 79 -2.70 -27.73 25.78
N SER A 80 -1.45 -28.10 25.98
CA SER A 80 -0.27 -27.27 25.77
C SER A 80 0.51 -27.67 24.51
N GLY A 81 -0.01 -28.65 23.74
CA GLY A 81 0.64 -29.14 22.53
C GLY A 81 1.80 -30.12 22.78
N ASN A 82 2.00 -30.58 24.03
CA ASN A 82 3.03 -31.57 24.33
C ASN A 82 2.52 -32.99 24.09
N PRO A 83 3.37 -33.91 23.55
CA PRO A 83 2.99 -35.31 23.38
C PRO A 83 2.64 -35.95 24.74
N ARG A 84 1.46 -36.58 24.80
CA ARG A 84 1.06 -37.43 25.94
C ARG A 84 1.65 -38.80 25.74
N GLY A 85 2.75 -39.04 26.42
CA GLY A 85 3.52 -40.20 26.59
C GLY A 85 3.23 -41.43 25.74
N PHE A 86 4.25 -41.82 24.95
CA PHE A 86 4.55 -43.23 24.69
C PHE A 86 6.01 -43.47 25.10
N ASP A 87 6.19 -44.18 26.18
CA ASP A 87 7.43 -44.85 26.51
C ASP A 87 7.71 -45.92 25.42
N ARG A 88 8.98 -45.96 24.94
CA ARG A 88 9.60 -46.92 24.05
C ARG A 88 9.51 -46.75 22.55
N GLY A 89 10.57 -46.14 22.01
CA GLY A 89 11.30 -46.71 20.88
C GLY A 89 10.68 -46.61 19.48
N ALA A 90 10.63 -45.42 18.90
CA ALA A 90 10.63 -45.31 17.44
C ALA A 90 11.23 -43.95 16.99
N ASN A 91 12.32 -44.09 16.34
CA ASN A 91 13.11 -43.21 15.50
C ASN A 91 12.47 -41.86 15.09
N PHE A 92 12.92 -40.78 15.73
CA PHE A 92 12.47 -39.39 15.51
C PHE A 92 13.18 -38.71 14.31
N GLY A 93 13.29 -39.44 13.17
CA GLY A 93 14.14 -39.03 12.04
C GLY A 93 13.39 -38.49 10.79
N ASP A 94 12.09 -38.65 10.65
CA ASP A 94 11.50 -38.54 9.30
C ASP A 94 10.35 -37.51 9.12
N TRP A 95 10.10 -36.62 10.09
CA TRP A 95 9.02 -35.61 9.98
C TRP A 95 9.45 -34.24 9.45
N ARG A 96 10.65 -34.14 8.86
CA ARG A 96 11.19 -32.88 8.35
C ARG A 96 10.98 -32.61 6.86
N ARG A 97 10.18 -33.42 6.17
CA ARG A 97 9.96 -33.30 4.72
C ARG A 97 8.50 -33.17 4.36
N GLY A 98 7.86 -32.07 4.78
CA GLY A 98 6.55 -31.69 4.31
C GLY A 98 6.50 -30.17 4.20
N GLY A 99 6.82 -29.66 3.01
CA GLY A 99 6.72 -28.24 2.71
C GLY A 99 5.24 -27.80 2.75
N PHE A 100 4.95 -26.78 3.54
CA PHE A 100 3.69 -26.06 3.48
C PHE A 100 3.94 -24.67 2.92
N ASP A 101 3.35 -24.43 1.79
CA ASP A 101 3.21 -23.18 1.08
C ASP A 101 2.54 -22.13 2.01
N ARG A 102 3.30 -21.12 2.42
CA ARG A 102 2.83 -20.03 3.29
C ARG A 102 2.46 -18.82 2.45
N GLN A 103 1.21 -18.76 2.07
CA GLN A 103 0.65 -17.56 1.46
C GLN A 103 -0.52 -17.03 2.30
N HIS A 104 -0.21 -16.45 3.47
CA HIS A 104 -1.03 -15.44 4.17
C HIS A 104 -0.22 -14.90 5.34
N GLN A 105 0.34 -13.71 5.17
CA GLN A 105 0.96 -12.92 6.23
C GLN A 105 -0.16 -12.22 7.03
N ASP A 106 -0.53 -12.78 8.19
CA ASP A 106 -1.30 -12.05 9.20
C ASP A 106 -0.32 -11.27 10.10
N PRO A 107 -0.61 -9.98 10.41
CA PRO A 107 0.23 -9.15 11.28
C PRO A 107 0.41 -9.68 12.72
N PHE A 108 -0.33 -10.71 13.10
CA PHE A 108 -0.28 -11.34 14.42
C PHE A 108 0.83 -12.36 14.59
N ASP A 109 1.41 -12.87 13.52
CA ASP A 109 2.48 -13.89 13.59
C ASP A 109 3.80 -13.30 14.17
N ASP A 110 4.04 -12.00 13.98
CA ASP A 110 5.23 -11.31 14.49
C ASP A 110 5.18 -11.06 16.01
N ILE A 111 4.00 -10.86 16.58
CA ILE A 111 3.83 -10.61 18.02
C ILE A 111 3.94 -11.93 18.81
N LEU A 112 3.44 -13.01 18.23
CA LEU A 112 3.44 -14.32 18.89
C LEU A 112 4.84 -14.96 18.92
N SER A 113 5.64 -14.77 17.86
CA SER A 113 7.01 -15.27 17.78
C SER A 113 7.96 -14.59 18.78
N GLY A 114 7.70 -13.34 19.15
CA GLY A 114 8.49 -12.59 20.15
C GLY A 114 8.23 -13.01 21.59
N MET A 115 7.05 -13.55 21.89
CA MET A 115 6.60 -13.79 23.28
C MET A 115 6.84 -15.24 23.78
N PHE A 116 6.99 -16.22 22.89
CA PHE A 116 7.13 -17.65 23.24
C PHE A 116 8.43 -18.32 22.76
N GLY A 117 9.36 -17.56 22.20
CA GLY A 117 10.59 -18.10 21.58
C GLY A 117 11.82 -18.18 22.48
N GLY A 118 11.71 -18.61 23.74
CA GLY A 118 12.85 -18.81 24.67
C GLY A 118 13.75 -20.02 24.39
N GLY A 119 13.84 -20.52 23.17
CA GLY A 119 14.79 -21.56 22.75
C GLY A 119 15.80 -20.98 21.77
N ARG A 120 17.13 -21.19 22.03
CA ARG A 120 18.22 -20.86 21.09
C ARG A 120 17.99 -21.56 19.73
N ARG A 121 17.05 -21.06 18.91
CA ARG A 121 16.99 -21.43 17.50
C ARG A 121 18.26 -20.85 16.85
N ARG A 122 19.07 -21.68 16.22
CA ARG A 122 20.07 -21.21 15.26
C ARG A 122 19.35 -20.26 14.32
N PRO A 123 19.84 -19.02 14.13
CA PRO A 123 19.17 -18.08 13.23
C PRO A 123 19.06 -18.73 11.86
N GLY A 124 17.83 -19.05 11.46
CA GLY A 124 17.56 -19.51 10.12
C GLY A 124 17.90 -18.38 9.11
N PRO A 125 17.86 -18.67 7.80
CA PRO A 125 18.11 -17.66 6.77
C PRO A 125 17.18 -16.46 6.99
N SER A 126 17.74 -15.34 7.48
CA SER A 126 16.99 -14.09 7.70
C SER A 126 17.02 -13.25 6.42
N LYS A 127 15.95 -12.49 6.16
CA LYS A 127 15.92 -11.51 5.07
C LYS A 127 17.02 -10.46 5.26
N GLY A 128 17.62 -10.00 4.17
CA GLY A 128 18.56 -8.87 4.16
C GLY A 128 17.88 -7.57 4.62
N GLN A 129 18.68 -6.58 4.98
CA GLN A 129 18.18 -5.27 5.40
C GLN A 129 17.58 -4.51 4.22
N ASP A 130 16.48 -3.80 4.45
CA ASP A 130 15.88 -2.90 3.48
C ASP A 130 16.77 -1.65 3.31
N MET A 131 16.81 -1.12 2.09
CA MET A 131 17.52 0.13 1.77
C MET A 131 16.51 1.24 1.50
N ARG A 132 16.85 2.46 1.89
CA ARG A 132 16.02 3.64 1.64
C ARG A 132 16.75 4.61 0.75
N TYR A 133 16.05 5.09 -0.30
CA TYR A 133 16.55 6.06 -1.26
C TYR A 133 15.54 7.19 -1.40
N ARG A 134 16.04 8.38 -1.76
CA ARG A 134 15.21 9.49 -2.24
C ARG A 134 15.42 9.62 -3.73
N VAL A 135 14.34 9.65 -4.48
CA VAL A 135 14.37 9.72 -5.94
C VAL A 135 13.55 10.91 -6.42
N LYS A 136 14.11 11.64 -7.39
CA LYS A 136 13.39 12.72 -8.06
C LYS A 136 12.70 12.18 -9.30
N VAL A 137 11.42 12.51 -9.45
CA VAL A 137 10.56 12.14 -10.57
C VAL A 137 10.13 13.44 -11.26
N SER A 138 10.15 13.49 -12.59
CA SER A 138 9.64 14.66 -13.32
C SER A 138 8.13 14.80 -13.11
N PHE A 139 7.60 16.01 -13.32
CA PHE A 139 6.16 16.24 -13.24
C PHE A 139 5.41 15.37 -14.26
N GLU A 140 5.93 15.30 -15.49
CA GLU A 140 5.36 14.53 -16.59
C GLU A 140 5.33 13.04 -16.29
N ASP A 141 6.43 12.47 -15.76
CA ASP A 141 6.48 11.06 -15.36
C ASP A 141 5.51 10.76 -14.23
N ALA A 142 5.34 11.70 -13.29
CA ALA A 142 4.38 11.55 -12.20
C ALA A 142 2.92 11.60 -12.68
N VAL A 143 2.63 12.39 -13.72
CA VAL A 143 1.29 12.52 -14.30
C VAL A 143 0.94 11.33 -15.20
N MET A 144 1.88 10.95 -16.08
CA MET A 144 1.66 9.94 -17.12
C MET A 144 1.94 8.51 -16.63
N GLY A 145 2.76 8.37 -15.60
CA GLY A 145 3.41 7.13 -15.26
C GLY A 145 4.55 6.82 -16.24
N ALA A 146 5.60 6.20 -15.75
CA ALA A 146 6.77 5.88 -16.57
C ALA A 146 7.52 4.66 -16.01
N ARG A 147 8.40 4.10 -16.84
CA ARG A 147 9.48 3.22 -16.38
C ARG A 147 10.80 3.91 -16.60
N ARG A 148 11.59 4.06 -15.57
CA ARG A 148 12.88 4.75 -15.61
C ARG A 148 13.97 3.93 -14.95
N ASP A 149 15.11 3.87 -15.59
CA ASP A 149 16.33 3.38 -14.96
C ASP A 149 16.92 4.52 -14.13
N MET A 150 16.97 4.32 -12.82
CA MET A 150 17.43 5.31 -11.86
C MET A 150 18.72 4.84 -11.21
N THR A 151 19.75 5.69 -11.25
CA THR A 151 21.00 5.43 -10.52
C THR A 151 20.83 5.83 -9.07
N MET A 152 21.01 4.87 -8.16
CA MET A 152 20.90 5.09 -6.73
C MET A 152 22.20 5.68 -6.15
N ALA A 153 22.15 6.18 -4.93
CA ALA A 153 23.28 6.80 -4.27
C ALA A 153 24.49 5.84 -4.07
N ASP A 154 24.26 4.54 -4.10
CA ASP A 154 25.27 3.49 -4.03
C ASP A 154 25.80 3.06 -5.42
N GLY A 155 25.43 3.77 -6.49
CA GLY A 155 25.85 3.51 -7.87
C GLY A 155 25.06 2.40 -8.59
N ARG A 156 24.12 1.71 -7.92
CA ARG A 156 23.28 0.71 -8.58
C ARG A 156 22.24 1.37 -9.47
N VAL A 157 21.97 0.75 -10.62
CA VAL A 157 20.87 1.17 -11.50
C VAL A 157 19.66 0.27 -11.23
N LEU A 158 18.53 0.86 -10.87
CA LEU A 158 17.28 0.14 -10.63
C LEU A 158 16.24 0.57 -11.64
N ASN A 159 15.55 -0.41 -12.25
CA ASN A 159 14.41 -0.14 -13.12
C ASN A 159 13.17 0.12 -12.23
N VAL A 160 12.70 1.36 -12.23
CA VAL A 160 11.61 1.84 -11.37
C VAL A 160 10.36 2.06 -12.21
N ALA A 161 9.30 1.36 -11.89
CA ALA A 161 7.97 1.63 -12.42
C ALA A 161 7.30 2.72 -11.58
N ILE A 162 7.11 3.89 -12.18
CA ILE A 162 6.45 5.05 -11.59
C ILE A 162 4.97 4.97 -11.96
N PRO A 163 4.06 4.76 -10.99
CA PRO A 163 2.63 4.73 -11.30
C PRO A 163 2.12 6.13 -11.63
N PRO A 164 1.16 6.26 -12.57
CA PRO A 164 0.57 7.56 -12.88
C PRO A 164 -0.17 8.13 -11.67
N GLY A 165 0.02 9.42 -11.44
CA GLY A 165 -0.58 10.14 -10.33
C GLY A 165 0.17 9.99 -9.00
N ILE A 166 1.41 9.52 -9.01
CA ILE A 166 2.26 9.50 -7.81
C ILE A 166 2.47 10.91 -7.26
N GLU A 167 2.62 11.02 -5.95
CA GLU A 167 2.78 12.28 -5.23
C GLU A 167 4.08 12.32 -4.44
N SER A 168 4.57 13.54 -4.16
CA SER A 168 5.74 13.71 -3.30
C SER A 168 5.47 13.14 -1.90
N GLY A 169 6.47 12.47 -1.33
CA GLY A 169 6.39 11.79 -0.04
C GLY A 169 5.89 10.34 -0.13
N GLN A 170 5.33 9.92 -1.25
CA GLN A 170 4.96 8.51 -1.43
C GLN A 170 6.20 7.62 -1.57
N THR A 171 6.09 6.38 -1.08
CA THR A 171 7.19 5.41 -1.13
C THR A 171 6.86 4.27 -2.08
N LEU A 172 7.76 4.04 -3.04
CA LEU A 172 7.72 2.88 -3.92
C LEU A 172 8.61 1.77 -3.34
N ARG A 173 8.06 0.56 -3.22
CA ARG A 173 8.79 -0.61 -2.75
C ARG A 173 9.24 -1.47 -3.94
N LEU A 174 10.53 -1.66 -4.07
CA LEU A 174 11.13 -2.58 -5.04
C LEU A 174 11.57 -3.84 -4.29
N LYS A 175 10.85 -4.93 -4.49
CA LYS A 175 11.11 -6.21 -3.81
C LYS A 175 12.51 -6.75 -4.15
N SER A 176 13.20 -7.28 -3.14
CA SER A 176 14.51 -7.93 -3.26
C SER A 176 15.64 -7.04 -3.84
N GLN A 177 15.48 -5.71 -3.76
CA GLN A 177 16.47 -4.73 -4.22
C GLN A 177 17.23 -4.05 -3.07
N GLY A 178 17.08 -4.55 -1.83
CA GLY A 178 17.82 -4.11 -0.66
C GLY A 178 19.19 -4.80 -0.51
N HIS A 179 19.72 -4.81 0.72
CA HIS A 179 20.97 -5.51 1.03
C HIS A 179 20.82 -7.03 0.92
N PRO A 180 21.88 -7.74 0.48
CA PRO A 180 21.89 -9.19 0.52
C PRO A 180 21.81 -9.70 1.98
N SER A 181 21.18 -10.86 2.16
CA SER A 181 21.15 -11.52 3.47
C SER A 181 22.53 -12.02 3.86
N ARG A 182 22.91 -11.83 5.12
CA ARG A 182 24.15 -12.40 5.70
C ARG A 182 24.04 -13.89 6.07
N THR A 183 22.83 -14.41 6.11
CA THR A 183 22.53 -15.77 6.57
C THR A 183 21.97 -16.66 5.46
N GLY A 184 22.09 -16.24 4.17
CA GLY A 184 21.60 -17.01 3.03
C GLY A 184 20.08 -16.88 2.78
N GLY A 185 19.39 -15.93 3.40
CA GLY A 185 18.00 -15.59 3.13
C GLY A 185 17.84 -14.71 1.89
N PRO A 186 16.59 -14.32 1.53
CA PRO A 186 16.36 -13.40 0.43
C PRO A 186 16.92 -12.01 0.73
N PRO A 187 17.29 -11.22 -0.29
CA PRO A 187 17.66 -9.82 -0.11
C PRO A 187 16.54 -8.99 0.53
N GLY A 188 16.91 -7.87 1.15
CA GLY A 188 15.96 -6.84 1.58
C GLY A 188 15.25 -6.17 0.42
N ASP A 189 14.42 -5.17 0.70
CA ASP A 189 13.74 -4.38 -0.31
C ASP A 189 14.38 -2.99 -0.44
N ALA A 190 14.22 -2.35 -1.60
CA ALA A 190 14.53 -0.94 -1.76
C ALA A 190 13.24 -0.12 -1.61
N MET A 191 13.27 0.84 -0.68
CA MET A 191 12.20 1.78 -0.39
C MET A 191 12.57 3.13 -0.98
N LEU A 192 11.86 3.55 -2.04
CA LEU A 192 12.13 4.79 -2.78
C LEU A 192 11.14 5.88 -2.35
N GLU A 193 11.58 6.83 -1.56
CA GLU A 193 10.81 8.03 -1.24
C GLU A 193 10.83 8.98 -2.44
N VAL A 194 9.66 9.22 -3.02
CA VAL A 194 9.50 10.01 -4.23
C VAL A 194 9.39 11.50 -3.92
N SER A 195 10.13 12.31 -4.68
CA SER A 195 9.99 13.76 -4.73
C SER A 195 9.63 14.15 -6.17
N VAL A 196 8.43 14.65 -6.40
CA VAL A 196 7.95 15.09 -7.70
C VAL A 196 8.39 16.52 -7.96
N GLY A 197 8.98 16.76 -9.13
CA GLY A 197 9.34 18.09 -9.60
C GLY A 197 8.12 18.96 -9.90
N THR A 198 8.32 20.27 -9.95
CA THR A 198 7.30 21.25 -10.38
C THR A 198 7.37 21.45 -11.89
N SER A 199 6.25 21.81 -12.51
CA SER A 199 6.19 22.28 -13.90
C SER A 199 5.96 23.79 -13.92
N SER A 200 6.54 24.47 -14.93
CA SER A 200 6.23 25.88 -15.21
C SER A 200 4.94 26.04 -16.04
N LEU A 201 4.52 24.97 -16.73
CA LEU A 201 3.38 24.99 -17.65
C LEU A 201 2.08 24.53 -16.97
N TRP A 202 2.18 23.52 -16.07
CA TRP A 202 1.01 22.87 -15.49
C TRP A 202 1.00 22.93 -13.98
N ARG A 203 -0.18 23.13 -13.44
CA ARG A 203 -0.46 22.98 -12.00
C ARG A 203 -1.38 21.77 -11.84
N ARG A 204 -1.05 20.88 -10.92
CA ARG A 204 -1.88 19.73 -10.61
C ARG A 204 -2.92 20.09 -9.55
N ASP A 205 -4.15 19.66 -9.76
CA ASP A 205 -5.30 19.78 -8.87
C ASP A 205 -5.95 18.38 -8.78
N GLU A 206 -5.55 17.59 -7.78
CA GLU A 206 -5.88 16.15 -7.65
C GLU A 206 -5.47 15.34 -8.90
N ASP A 207 -6.46 14.87 -9.68
CA ASP A 207 -6.24 14.15 -10.94
C ASP A 207 -6.33 15.06 -12.17
N ASP A 208 -6.75 16.31 -11.99
CA ASP A 208 -6.83 17.29 -13.07
C ASP A 208 -5.56 18.15 -13.16
N LEU A 209 -5.36 18.73 -14.32
CA LEU A 209 -4.31 19.71 -14.58
C LEU A 209 -4.90 21.05 -14.98
N ARG A 210 -4.21 22.12 -14.63
CA ARG A 210 -4.54 23.49 -15.02
C ARG A 210 -3.36 24.13 -15.70
N MET A 211 -3.61 24.89 -16.75
CA MET A 211 -2.62 25.72 -17.45
C MET A 211 -3.22 27.02 -17.89
N ASP A 212 -2.36 28.01 -18.11
CA ASP A 212 -2.70 29.24 -18.79
C ASP A 212 -2.31 29.13 -20.26
N VAL A 213 -3.17 29.60 -21.16
CA VAL A 213 -2.96 29.53 -22.60
C VAL A 213 -3.12 30.92 -23.19
N GLU A 214 -2.05 31.42 -23.77
CA GLU A 214 -2.08 32.67 -24.52
C GLU A 214 -2.81 32.49 -25.85
N VAL A 215 -3.79 33.32 -26.12
CA VAL A 215 -4.62 33.29 -27.33
C VAL A 215 -4.58 34.65 -27.99
N PRO A 216 -4.24 34.76 -29.29
CA PRO A 216 -4.30 36.02 -30.01
C PRO A 216 -5.71 36.64 -29.96
N LEU A 217 -5.79 37.95 -29.86
CA LEU A 217 -7.06 38.67 -29.83
C LEU A 217 -7.96 38.31 -31.04
N SER A 218 -7.36 38.22 -32.21
CA SER A 218 -8.05 37.81 -33.44
C SER A 218 -8.68 36.42 -33.32
N THR A 219 -7.94 35.44 -32.77
CA THR A 219 -8.46 34.08 -32.55
C THR A 219 -9.54 34.06 -31.45
N ALA A 220 -9.44 34.88 -30.44
CA ALA A 220 -10.47 34.98 -29.41
C ALA A 220 -11.77 35.58 -29.94
N LEU A 221 -11.72 36.57 -30.83
CA LEU A 221 -12.88 37.19 -31.42
C LEU A 221 -13.54 36.33 -32.49
N LEU A 222 -12.74 35.75 -33.39
CA LEU A 222 -13.26 35.10 -34.62
C LEU A 222 -13.34 33.58 -34.48
N GLY A 223 -12.88 33.04 -33.37
CA GLY A 223 -12.65 31.60 -33.21
C GLY A 223 -11.41 31.14 -33.98
N GLY A 224 -11.01 29.90 -33.72
CA GLY A 224 -9.83 29.35 -34.39
C GLY A 224 -9.25 28.13 -33.64
N THR A 225 -7.98 27.90 -33.84
CA THR A 225 -7.26 26.79 -33.21
C THR A 225 -5.91 27.27 -32.68
N VAL A 226 -5.56 26.85 -31.49
CA VAL A 226 -4.26 27.13 -30.86
C VAL A 226 -3.61 25.82 -30.47
N ASP A 227 -2.34 25.64 -30.80
CA ASP A 227 -1.58 24.48 -30.38
C ASP A 227 -1.08 24.66 -28.96
N ILE A 228 -1.39 23.69 -28.11
CA ILE A 228 -0.97 23.69 -26.72
C ILE A 228 -0.14 22.46 -26.40
N GLN A 229 0.81 22.63 -25.49
CA GLN A 229 1.60 21.51 -24.97
C GLN A 229 0.83 20.84 -23.83
N THR A 230 0.66 19.50 -23.92
CA THR A 230 0.13 18.68 -22.84
C THR A 230 1.17 17.68 -22.38
N PRO A 231 1.04 17.06 -21.17
CA PRO A 231 1.98 16.01 -20.74
C PRO A 231 2.09 14.84 -21.72
N SER A 232 1.04 14.59 -22.49
CA SER A 232 0.98 13.53 -23.51
C SER A 232 1.40 13.99 -24.92
N GLY A 233 1.89 15.22 -25.07
CA GLY A 233 2.31 15.82 -26.34
C GLY A 233 1.48 17.03 -26.76
N GLN A 234 1.79 17.57 -27.93
CA GLN A 234 1.11 18.75 -28.49
C GLN A 234 -0.30 18.39 -28.98
N VAL A 235 -1.26 19.29 -28.74
CA VAL A 235 -2.66 19.11 -29.11
C VAL A 235 -3.22 20.44 -29.65
N ALA A 236 -3.89 20.39 -30.79
CA ALA A 236 -4.65 21.50 -31.33
C ALA A 236 -5.96 21.70 -30.53
N MET A 237 -6.11 22.86 -29.88
CA MET A 237 -7.28 23.22 -29.09
C MET A 237 -8.14 24.23 -29.84
N LYS A 238 -9.41 23.89 -30.04
CA LYS A 238 -10.37 24.79 -30.67
C LYS A 238 -10.79 25.89 -29.69
N ILE A 239 -10.68 27.13 -30.12
CA ILE A 239 -11.13 28.34 -29.40
C ILE A 239 -12.47 28.74 -30.01
N PRO A 240 -13.56 28.78 -29.22
CA PRO A 240 -14.84 29.29 -29.68
C PRO A 240 -14.77 30.79 -30.03
N GLU A 241 -15.56 31.21 -31.02
CA GLU A 241 -15.74 32.63 -31.31
C GLU A 241 -16.30 33.37 -30.09
N GLY A 242 -15.86 34.62 -29.88
CA GLY A 242 -16.26 35.43 -28.74
C GLY A 242 -15.68 34.97 -27.40
N SER A 243 -14.59 34.16 -27.40
CA SER A 243 -13.90 33.77 -26.18
C SER A 243 -13.25 34.95 -25.50
N ASN A 244 -13.19 34.93 -24.16
CA ASN A 244 -12.59 36.02 -23.38
C ASN A 244 -11.54 35.49 -22.39
N SER A 245 -10.66 36.38 -21.91
CA SER A 245 -9.71 36.06 -20.85
C SER A 245 -10.42 35.54 -19.59
N GLY A 246 -9.84 34.52 -18.98
CA GLY A 246 -10.44 33.84 -17.83
C GLY A 246 -11.39 32.67 -18.18
N ALA A 247 -11.84 32.56 -19.45
CA ALA A 247 -12.62 31.40 -19.88
C ALA A 247 -11.79 30.10 -19.73
N ASN A 248 -12.43 29.03 -19.24
CA ASN A 248 -11.77 27.75 -19.04
C ASN A 248 -12.27 26.73 -20.08
N LEU A 249 -11.36 26.20 -20.88
CA LEU A 249 -11.64 25.14 -21.83
C LEU A 249 -11.15 23.81 -21.28
N ARG A 250 -12.00 22.78 -21.34
CA ARG A 250 -11.68 21.45 -20.83
C ARG A 250 -11.24 20.51 -21.95
N LEU A 251 -10.03 19.99 -21.83
CA LEU A 251 -9.53 18.89 -22.64
C LEU A 251 -9.71 17.59 -21.87
N ARG A 252 -10.64 16.77 -22.34
CA ARG A 252 -11.00 15.52 -21.66
C ARG A 252 -9.83 14.54 -21.70
N HIS A 253 -9.59 13.84 -20.56
CA HIS A 253 -8.59 12.79 -20.42
C HIS A 253 -7.15 13.22 -20.72
N ARG A 254 -6.83 14.52 -20.48
CA ARG A 254 -5.48 15.08 -20.66
C ARG A 254 -4.83 15.48 -19.32
N GLY A 255 -5.44 15.11 -18.19
CA GLY A 255 -4.86 15.22 -16.85
C GLY A 255 -4.03 14.01 -16.46
N VAL A 256 -4.01 13.68 -15.19
CA VAL A 256 -3.32 12.51 -14.64
C VAL A 256 -3.87 11.22 -15.24
N GLN A 257 -3.01 10.35 -15.75
CA GLN A 257 -3.41 9.15 -16.50
C GLN A 257 -3.64 7.93 -15.60
N ARG A 258 -4.48 8.06 -14.57
CA ARG A 258 -4.85 6.91 -13.73
C ARG A 258 -5.63 5.87 -14.55
N PRO A 259 -5.29 4.57 -14.43
CA PRO A 259 -6.03 3.50 -15.11
C PRO A 259 -7.53 3.55 -14.76
N GLY A 260 -8.38 3.54 -15.78
CA GLY A 260 -9.85 3.56 -15.63
C GLY A 260 -10.46 4.91 -15.22
N ARG A 261 -9.67 5.90 -14.79
CA ARG A 261 -10.14 7.24 -14.38
C ARG A 261 -9.12 8.32 -14.72
N PRO A 262 -8.88 8.59 -16.00
CA PRO A 262 -7.98 9.69 -16.39
C PRO A 262 -8.61 11.04 -16.03
N GLY A 263 -7.80 11.93 -15.47
CA GLY A 263 -8.17 13.33 -15.19
C GLY A 263 -8.28 14.17 -16.45
N HIS A 264 -8.61 15.44 -16.31
CA HIS A 264 -8.77 16.42 -17.38
C HIS A 264 -7.69 17.50 -17.32
N LEU A 265 -7.51 18.21 -18.45
CA LEU A 265 -6.71 19.43 -18.47
C LEU A 265 -7.66 20.62 -18.68
N TYR A 266 -7.56 21.61 -17.82
CA TYR A 266 -8.28 22.87 -17.90
C TYR A 266 -7.33 23.97 -18.37
N ALA A 267 -7.60 24.51 -19.55
CA ALA A 267 -6.86 25.60 -20.16
C ALA A 267 -7.59 26.91 -19.88
N ARG A 268 -7.02 27.78 -19.07
CA ARG A 268 -7.54 29.14 -18.84
C ARG A 268 -6.99 30.04 -19.94
N LEU A 269 -7.88 30.68 -20.70
CA LEU A 269 -7.50 31.57 -21.77
C LEU A 269 -6.98 32.89 -21.25
N LEU A 270 -5.86 33.35 -21.81
CA LEU A 270 -5.31 34.68 -21.65
C LEU A 270 -5.29 35.34 -23.02
N VAL A 271 -6.22 36.24 -23.29
CA VAL A 271 -6.26 36.94 -24.54
C VAL A 271 -5.14 37.97 -24.62
N MET A 272 -4.31 37.84 -25.65
CA MET A 272 -3.13 38.66 -25.88
C MET A 272 -3.33 39.56 -27.07
N ILE A 273 -2.87 40.79 -26.95
CA ILE A 273 -2.81 41.73 -28.09
C ILE A 273 -1.47 41.51 -28.80
N ASP A 274 -1.53 41.07 -30.06
CA ASP A 274 -0.33 40.71 -30.83
C ASP A 274 0.61 41.91 -31.05
N ASP A 275 0.03 43.08 -31.45
CA ASP A 275 0.75 44.34 -31.53
C ASP A 275 0.07 45.45 -30.74
N PRO A 276 0.49 45.74 -29.51
CA PRO A 276 -0.05 46.87 -28.72
C PRO A 276 0.21 48.25 -29.34
N LYS A 277 1.04 48.35 -30.40
CA LYS A 277 1.31 49.59 -31.10
C LYS A 277 0.47 49.79 -32.35
N ASP A 278 -0.34 48.81 -32.73
CA ASP A 278 -1.23 48.89 -33.89
C ASP A 278 -2.10 50.12 -33.83
N LYS A 279 -2.09 50.91 -34.90
CA LYS A 279 -2.79 52.19 -34.98
C LYS A 279 -4.33 52.03 -35.13
N GLU A 280 -4.76 50.99 -35.85
CA GLU A 280 -6.19 50.74 -36.07
C GLU A 280 -6.83 50.22 -34.78
N LEU A 281 -6.16 49.32 -34.10
CA LEU A 281 -6.62 48.82 -32.78
C LEU A 281 -6.67 49.96 -31.74
N LYS A 282 -5.68 50.84 -31.73
CA LYS A 282 -5.70 52.03 -30.87
C LYS A 282 -6.83 53.01 -31.21
N ASN A 283 -7.09 53.19 -32.48
CA ASN A 283 -8.19 54.06 -32.93
C ASN A 283 -9.52 53.48 -32.55
N TRP A 284 -9.69 52.16 -32.75
CA TRP A 284 -10.88 51.44 -32.28
C TRP A 284 -11.06 51.59 -30.77
N ALA A 285 -10.03 51.35 -29.97
CA ALA A 285 -10.07 51.46 -28.51
C ALA A 285 -10.44 52.89 -28.04
N ARG A 286 -9.91 53.94 -28.73
CA ARG A 286 -10.28 55.33 -28.43
C ARG A 286 -11.76 55.60 -28.63
N LYS A 287 -12.34 55.06 -29.71
CA LYS A 287 -13.79 55.19 -30.04
C LYS A 287 -14.71 54.50 -29.03
N HIS A 288 -14.19 53.44 -28.35
CA HIS A 288 -15.00 52.63 -27.45
C HIS A 288 -14.54 52.77 -25.96
N ARG A 289 -13.80 53.84 -25.64
CA ARG A 289 -13.29 54.10 -24.29
C ARG A 289 -14.36 54.60 -23.30
N GLU A 290 -15.49 55.14 -23.80
CA GLU A 290 -16.51 55.86 -23.02
C GLU A 290 -17.77 55.00 -22.78
N THR A 291 -17.61 53.70 -22.69
CA THR A 291 -18.68 52.81 -22.22
C THR A 291 -18.18 52.12 -20.94
#